data_a9752b57fb97bb188fcac27f05858ac6
#
_entry.id   a9752b57fb97bb188fcac27f05858ac6
#
_cell.length_a   1.000
_cell.length_b   1.000
_cell.length_c   1.000
_cell.angle_alpha   90.00
_cell.angle_beta   90.00
_cell.angle_gamma   90.00
#
_symmetry.space_group_name_H-M   'P 1'
#
loop_
_entity.id
_entity.type
_entity.pdbx_description
1 polymer ?
#
loop_
_entity_poly.entity_id
_entity_poly.type
_entity_poly.pdbx_seq_one_letter_code
_entity_poly.pdbx_strand_id
1 'polypeptide(L)'
;AWDVGLSCGGSVQILVESLDTPDWQAVLPPLARILAENQLAALLTVIHGDSVGKKMLVLPDGETHGSLGNRELDQEAIGNLPENWATRLPLQITLKNGEVLFADFIVPPPRLVIIGASHIAIPLVALANTLQFHTIVVDARSAFATRERFPHAHELVVGWPADVLQQLKLDAATCVVAL
;
A
#
# COMPACT_ATOMS: atom_id res chain seq x y z
N ALA A 1 -26.83 0.30 17.37
CA ALA A 1 -25.67 1.21 17.39
C ALA A 1 -25.03 1.11 18.76
N TRP A 2 -23.76 0.78 18.83
CA TRP A 2 -22.97 0.79 20.07
C TRP A 2 -22.23 2.12 20.08
N ASP A 3 -22.54 3.00 21.03
CA ASP A 3 -21.72 4.18 21.27
C ASP A 3 -20.41 3.75 21.95
N VAL A 4 -19.38 3.59 21.14
CA VAL A 4 -18.03 3.45 21.65
C VAL A 4 -17.48 4.85 21.84
N GLY A 5 -17.54 5.34 23.09
CA GLY A 5 -16.92 6.61 23.46
C GLY A 5 -15.40 6.50 23.29
N LEU A 6 -14.84 7.28 22.38
CA LEU A 6 -13.38 7.45 22.30
C LEU A 6 -12.91 8.26 23.51
N SER A 7 -11.76 7.91 24.06
CA SER A 7 -11.17 8.62 25.21
C SER A 7 -10.91 10.11 24.92
N CYS A 8 -10.85 10.51 23.65
CA CYS A 8 -10.72 11.90 23.17
C CYS A 8 -12.08 12.59 22.93
N GLY A 9 -13.23 11.93 23.19
CA GLY A 9 -14.56 12.49 22.94
C GLY A 9 -14.99 12.54 21.48
N GLY A 10 -14.23 11.92 20.56
CA GLY A 10 -14.57 11.85 19.14
C GLY A 10 -15.62 10.79 18.83
N SER A 11 -16.15 10.82 17.60
CA SER A 11 -17.00 9.77 17.02
C SER A 11 -16.30 9.08 15.87
N VAL A 12 -16.56 7.79 15.69
CA VAL A 12 -16.08 6.99 14.57
C VAL A 12 -17.26 6.26 13.93
N GLN A 13 -17.27 6.23 12.60
CA GLN A 13 -18.22 5.42 11.84
C GLN A 13 -17.49 4.19 11.31
N ILE A 14 -18.10 3.02 11.50
CA ILE A 14 -17.53 1.75 11.08
C ILE A 14 -18.52 1.08 10.13
N LEU A 15 -18.06 0.79 8.90
CA LEU A 15 -18.79 -0.06 7.97
C LEU A 15 -18.41 -1.52 8.26
N VAL A 16 -19.41 -2.35 8.52
CA VAL A 16 -19.26 -3.81 8.74
C VAL A 16 -20.01 -4.54 7.65
N GLU A 17 -19.34 -5.44 6.95
CA GLU A 17 -19.87 -6.17 5.82
C GLU A 17 -19.51 -7.66 5.88
N SER A 18 -20.33 -8.50 5.23
CA SER A 18 -19.94 -9.88 4.95
C SER A 18 -19.05 -9.96 3.72
N LEU A 19 -18.03 -10.81 3.75
CA LEU A 19 -17.19 -11.10 2.58
C LEU A 19 -17.88 -11.96 1.52
N ASP A 20 -19.04 -12.57 1.85
CA ASP A 20 -19.79 -13.43 0.93
C ASP A 20 -20.71 -12.66 -0.03
N THR A 21 -20.57 -11.33 -0.10
CA THR A 21 -21.33 -10.51 -1.05
C THR A 21 -20.75 -10.59 -2.46
N PRO A 22 -21.59 -10.46 -3.52
CA PRO A 22 -21.09 -10.42 -4.89
C PRO A 22 -20.04 -9.31 -5.14
N ASP A 23 -20.18 -8.18 -4.45
CA ASP A 23 -19.26 -7.05 -4.56
C ASP A 23 -17.85 -7.41 -4.02
N TRP A 24 -17.78 -8.09 -2.87
CA TRP A 24 -16.51 -8.62 -2.37
C TRP A 24 -15.95 -9.75 -3.24
N GLN A 25 -16.79 -10.64 -3.76
CA GLN A 25 -16.35 -11.72 -4.64
C GLN A 25 -15.72 -11.18 -5.94
N ALA A 26 -16.17 -10.04 -6.43
CA ALA A 26 -15.62 -9.41 -7.63
C ALA A 26 -14.23 -8.80 -7.39
N VAL A 27 -13.96 -8.25 -6.20
CA VAL A 27 -12.73 -7.50 -5.93
C VAL A 27 -11.70 -8.30 -5.11
N LEU A 28 -12.11 -9.28 -4.32
CA LEU A 28 -11.22 -10.00 -3.39
C LEU A 28 -10.10 -10.79 -4.08
N PRO A 29 -10.35 -11.57 -5.16
CA PRO A 29 -9.28 -12.30 -5.83
C PRO A 29 -8.20 -11.37 -6.44
N PRO A 30 -8.54 -10.31 -7.21
CA PRO A 30 -7.54 -9.38 -7.71
C PRO A 30 -6.85 -8.60 -6.59
N LEU A 31 -7.56 -8.21 -5.52
CA LEU A 31 -6.99 -7.55 -4.35
C LEU A 31 -5.93 -8.43 -3.67
N ALA A 32 -6.22 -9.73 -3.48
CA ALA A 32 -5.27 -10.67 -2.89
C ALA A 32 -3.99 -10.80 -3.74
N ARG A 33 -4.11 -10.81 -5.08
CA ARG A 33 -2.96 -10.80 -5.98
C ARG A 33 -2.14 -9.51 -5.85
N ILE A 34 -2.81 -8.35 -5.85
CA ILE A 34 -2.17 -7.03 -5.71
C ILE A 34 -1.38 -6.94 -4.41
N LEU A 35 -1.96 -7.41 -3.29
CA LEU A 35 -1.27 -7.44 -2.00
C LEU A 35 -0.06 -8.38 -2.01
N ALA A 36 -0.18 -9.57 -2.61
CA ALA A 36 0.91 -10.54 -2.70
C ALA A 36 2.07 -10.05 -3.59
N GLU A 37 1.74 -9.31 -4.65
CA GLU A 37 2.72 -8.78 -5.61
C GLU A 37 3.23 -7.38 -5.25
N ASN A 38 2.80 -6.83 -4.11
CA ASN A 38 3.13 -5.48 -3.67
C ASN A 38 2.84 -4.42 -4.76
N GLN A 39 1.68 -4.51 -5.39
CA GLN A 39 1.25 -3.57 -6.42
C GLN A 39 0.45 -2.41 -5.82
N LEU A 40 0.45 -1.29 -6.52
CA LEU A 40 -0.35 -0.11 -6.19
C LEU A 40 -1.78 -0.29 -6.69
N ALA A 41 -2.78 0.03 -5.86
CA ALA A 41 -4.18 0.05 -6.25
C ALA A 41 -4.99 0.99 -5.36
N ALA A 42 -6.22 1.30 -5.77
CA ALA A 42 -7.22 1.99 -4.95
C ALA A 42 -8.46 1.10 -4.84
N LEU A 43 -8.89 0.82 -3.61
CA LEU A 43 -10.17 0.17 -3.34
C LEU A 43 -11.20 1.23 -3.00
N LEU A 44 -12.20 1.38 -3.86
CA LEU A 44 -13.32 2.29 -3.66
C LEU A 44 -14.49 1.51 -3.07
N THR A 45 -15.09 2.05 -2.00
CA THR A 45 -16.29 1.48 -1.38
C THR A 45 -17.33 2.57 -1.19
N VAL A 46 -18.57 2.32 -1.62
CA VAL A 46 -19.69 3.22 -1.32
C VAL A 46 -20.04 3.07 0.16
N ILE A 47 -19.92 4.16 0.92
CA ILE A 47 -20.16 4.18 2.36
C ILE A 47 -21.44 4.94 2.74
N HIS A 48 -22.02 5.71 1.82
CA HIS A 48 -23.29 6.42 2.00
C HIS A 48 -24.02 6.56 0.67
N GLY A 49 -25.36 6.44 0.69
CA GLY A 49 -26.24 6.49 -0.47
C GLY A 49 -26.99 5.20 -0.70
N ASP A 50 -27.56 5.01 -1.89
CA ASP A 50 -28.41 3.86 -2.22
C ASP A 50 -27.59 2.59 -2.53
N SER A 51 -26.33 2.76 -2.95
CA SER A 51 -25.42 1.68 -3.36
C SER A 51 -24.39 1.29 -2.28
N VAL A 52 -24.68 1.55 -0.99
CA VAL A 52 -23.75 1.20 0.11
C VAL A 52 -23.29 -0.24 0.02
N GLY A 53 -21.97 -0.43 0.10
CA GLY A 53 -21.31 -1.75 -0.03
C GLY A 53 -20.81 -2.06 -1.44
N LYS A 54 -21.24 -1.33 -2.47
CA LYS A 54 -20.64 -1.46 -3.81
C LYS A 54 -19.17 -1.14 -3.78
N LYS A 55 -18.40 -1.93 -4.55
CA LYS A 55 -16.93 -1.85 -4.55
C LYS A 55 -16.35 -1.87 -5.94
N MET A 56 -15.28 -1.11 -6.10
CA MET A 56 -14.46 -1.14 -7.30
C MET A 56 -12.99 -1.04 -6.92
N LEU A 57 -12.18 -1.94 -7.41
CA LEU A 57 -10.73 -1.90 -7.33
C LEU A 57 -10.21 -1.26 -8.63
N VAL A 58 -9.33 -0.27 -8.49
CA VAL A 58 -8.76 0.50 -9.60
C VAL A 58 -7.24 0.37 -9.56
N LEU A 59 -6.63 0.05 -10.70
CA LEU A 59 -5.19 -0.02 -10.88
C LEU A 59 -4.66 1.26 -11.56
N PRO A 60 -3.38 1.59 -11.41
CA PRO A 60 -2.79 2.82 -12.00
C PRO A 60 -2.86 2.89 -13.52
N ASP A 61 -2.92 1.75 -14.21
CA ASP A 61 -3.06 1.65 -15.68
C ASP A 61 -4.51 1.81 -16.17
N GLY A 62 -5.47 1.98 -15.23
CA GLY A 62 -6.90 2.12 -15.50
C GLY A 62 -7.66 0.80 -15.55
N GLU A 63 -7.01 -0.37 -15.33
CA GLU A 63 -7.73 -1.63 -15.14
C GLU A 63 -8.61 -1.53 -13.89
N THR A 64 -9.83 -2.09 -13.96
CA THR A 64 -10.80 -2.08 -12.85
C THR A 64 -11.41 -3.45 -12.62
N HIS A 65 -11.74 -3.76 -11.36
CA HIS A 65 -12.50 -4.95 -10.96
C HIS A 65 -13.66 -4.54 -10.05
N GLY A 66 -14.84 -5.11 -10.26
CA GLY A 66 -16.07 -4.69 -9.61
C GLY A 66 -16.67 -3.44 -10.26
N SER A 67 -17.70 -2.84 -9.63
CA SER A 67 -18.37 -1.63 -10.11
C SER A 67 -19.14 -0.97 -8.97
N LEU A 68 -19.27 0.34 -9.01
CA LEU A 68 -20.05 1.12 -8.05
C LEU A 68 -21.55 1.14 -8.39
N GLY A 69 -21.96 0.45 -9.48
CA GLY A 69 -23.34 0.32 -9.87
C GLY A 69 -23.58 0.54 -11.36
N ASN A 70 -22.93 1.50 -11.97
CA ASN A 70 -22.99 1.76 -13.40
C ASN A 70 -21.73 2.45 -13.88
N ARG A 71 -21.52 2.46 -15.21
CA ARG A 71 -20.34 3.00 -15.87
C ARG A 71 -20.11 4.50 -15.61
N GLU A 72 -21.17 5.28 -15.46
CA GLU A 72 -21.04 6.72 -15.23
C GLU A 72 -20.47 7.00 -13.85
N LEU A 73 -20.94 6.32 -12.82
CA LEU A 73 -20.41 6.39 -11.45
C LEU A 73 -18.97 5.88 -11.39
N ASP A 74 -18.68 4.78 -12.07
CA ASP A 74 -17.32 4.23 -12.13
C ASP A 74 -16.32 5.24 -12.72
N GLN A 75 -16.68 5.87 -13.85
CA GLN A 75 -15.83 6.88 -14.50
C GLN A 75 -15.70 8.15 -13.67
N GLU A 76 -16.78 8.60 -13.04
CA GLU A 76 -16.74 9.77 -12.16
C GLU A 76 -15.83 9.50 -10.96
N ALA A 77 -15.93 8.33 -10.34
CA ALA A 77 -15.11 7.94 -9.21
C ALA A 77 -13.62 7.91 -9.57
N ILE A 78 -13.28 7.30 -10.70
CA ILE A 78 -11.89 7.27 -11.21
C ILE A 78 -11.37 8.68 -11.46
N GLY A 79 -12.19 9.54 -12.09
CA GLY A 79 -11.82 10.93 -12.37
C GLY A 79 -11.61 11.81 -11.14
N ASN A 80 -12.12 11.40 -9.98
CA ASN A 80 -11.92 12.09 -8.70
C ASN A 80 -10.74 11.54 -7.88
N LEU A 81 -10.07 10.46 -8.35
CA LEU A 81 -8.87 9.98 -7.68
C LEU A 81 -7.71 10.97 -7.89
N PRO A 82 -6.85 11.16 -6.87
CA PRO A 82 -5.67 12.01 -7.01
C PRO A 82 -4.68 11.38 -8.00
N GLU A 83 -3.85 12.20 -8.65
CA GLU A 83 -2.79 11.71 -9.53
C GLU A 83 -1.73 10.88 -8.79
N ASN A 84 -1.48 11.22 -7.52
CA ASN A 84 -0.47 10.54 -6.70
C ASN A 84 -1.12 9.73 -5.57
N TRP A 85 -1.15 8.42 -5.71
CA TRP A 85 -1.69 7.48 -4.72
C TRP A 85 -0.67 7.08 -3.63
N ALA A 86 0.59 7.48 -3.78
CA ALA A 86 1.65 7.12 -2.83
C ALA A 86 1.51 7.78 -1.45
N THR A 87 0.59 8.71 -1.28
CA THR A 87 0.34 9.42 -0.01
C THR A 87 -0.19 8.52 1.10
N ARG A 88 -0.74 7.34 0.76
CA ARG A 88 -1.34 6.37 1.69
C ARG A 88 -2.48 6.91 2.57
N LEU A 89 -2.94 8.10 2.32
CA LEU A 89 -4.03 8.68 3.08
C LEU A 89 -5.35 8.34 2.38
N PRO A 90 -6.25 7.58 3.05
CA PRO A 90 -7.57 7.35 2.52
C PRO A 90 -8.31 8.68 2.40
N LEU A 91 -9.24 8.76 1.45
CA LEU A 91 -10.05 9.94 1.25
C LEU A 91 -11.52 9.60 1.03
N GLN A 92 -12.39 10.55 1.31
CA GLN A 92 -13.80 10.49 0.95
C GLN A 92 -14.04 11.30 -0.32
N ILE A 93 -14.81 10.71 -1.25
CA ILE A 93 -15.21 11.33 -2.51
C ILE A 93 -16.73 11.39 -2.52
N THR A 94 -17.30 12.57 -2.69
CA THR A 94 -18.74 12.72 -2.89
C THR A 94 -19.01 12.81 -4.38
N LEU A 95 -19.85 11.90 -4.89
CA LEU A 95 -20.28 11.86 -6.28
C LEU A 95 -21.45 12.83 -6.53
N LYS A 96 -21.69 13.18 -7.79
CA LYS A 96 -22.77 14.11 -8.19
C LYS A 96 -24.17 13.65 -7.80
N ASN A 97 -24.39 12.34 -7.72
CA ASN A 97 -25.66 11.77 -7.27
C ASN A 97 -25.85 11.79 -5.74
N GLY A 98 -24.85 12.29 -4.98
CA GLY A 98 -24.86 12.38 -3.52
C GLY A 98 -24.32 11.15 -2.81
N GLU A 99 -23.89 10.11 -3.53
CA GLU A 99 -23.19 8.97 -2.92
C GLU A 99 -21.82 9.37 -2.42
N VAL A 100 -21.39 8.78 -1.31
CA VAL A 100 -20.07 9.01 -0.72
C VAL A 100 -19.25 7.73 -0.81
N LEU A 101 -18.09 7.85 -1.41
CA LEU A 101 -17.08 6.80 -1.51
C LEU A 101 -16.02 6.97 -0.44
N PHE A 102 -15.53 5.85 0.05
CA PHE A 102 -14.27 5.74 0.77
C PHE A 102 -13.24 5.13 -0.19
N ALA A 103 -12.18 5.89 -0.48
CA ALA A 103 -11.07 5.42 -1.28
C ALA A 103 -9.90 5.05 -0.36
N ASP A 104 -9.57 3.76 -0.33
CA ASP A 104 -8.43 3.22 0.41
C ASP A 104 -7.31 2.87 -0.58
N PHE A 105 -6.11 3.42 -0.35
CA PHE A 105 -4.97 3.21 -1.23
C PHE A 105 -4.08 2.09 -0.72
N ILE A 106 -4.01 1.02 -1.49
CA ILE A 106 -3.08 -0.10 -1.30
C ILE A 106 -1.75 0.33 -1.90
N VAL A 107 -0.81 0.67 -1.02
CA VAL A 107 0.51 1.17 -1.44
C VAL A 107 1.57 0.19 -0.96
N PRO A 108 2.47 -0.26 -1.84
CA PRO A 108 3.59 -1.09 -1.44
C PRO A 108 4.38 -0.51 -0.28
N PRO A 109 4.95 -1.31 0.62
CA PRO A 109 5.82 -0.80 1.66
C PRO A 109 7.00 -0.03 1.03
N PRO A 110 7.39 1.13 1.60
CA PRO A 110 8.55 1.85 1.10
C PRO A 110 9.79 0.99 1.26
N ARG A 111 10.72 1.13 0.32
CA ARG A 111 11.98 0.38 0.36
C ARG A 111 13.11 1.23 0.92
N LEU A 112 13.98 0.64 1.74
CA LEU A 112 15.22 1.25 2.18
C LEU A 112 16.39 0.38 1.72
N VAL A 113 17.14 0.90 0.76
CA VAL A 113 18.38 0.30 0.27
C VAL A 113 19.53 0.86 1.09
N ILE A 114 20.22 0.00 1.83
CA ILE A 114 21.35 0.34 2.71
C ILE A 114 22.63 -0.15 2.03
N ILE A 115 23.44 0.77 1.54
CA ILE A 115 24.73 0.47 0.91
C ILE A 115 25.82 0.49 1.98
N GLY A 116 26.41 -0.67 2.24
CA GLY A 116 27.40 -0.89 3.26
C GLY A 116 26.86 -1.64 4.48
N ALA A 117 27.25 -2.90 4.63
CA ALA A 117 26.89 -3.77 5.76
C ALA A 117 27.74 -3.46 6.99
N SER A 118 27.84 -2.17 7.37
CA SER A 118 28.59 -1.68 8.53
C SER A 118 27.84 -2.01 9.84
N HIS A 119 28.47 -1.71 10.99
CA HIS A 119 27.82 -1.88 12.29
C HIS A 119 26.63 -0.90 12.48
N ILE A 120 26.64 0.25 11.80
CA ILE A 120 25.55 1.24 11.82
C ILE A 120 24.33 0.72 11.05
N ALA A 121 24.54 -0.09 10.02
CA ALA A 121 23.44 -0.68 9.25
C ALA A 121 22.56 -1.60 10.09
N ILE A 122 23.09 -2.25 11.13
CA ILE A 122 22.34 -3.19 11.98
C ILE A 122 21.17 -2.48 12.69
N PRO A 123 21.40 -1.45 13.52
CA PRO A 123 20.31 -0.72 14.16
C PRO A 123 19.43 0.03 13.14
N LEU A 124 19.99 0.46 12.01
CA LEU A 124 19.20 1.11 10.96
C LEU A 124 18.14 0.16 10.37
N VAL A 125 18.50 -1.11 10.10
CA VAL A 125 17.55 -2.14 9.66
C VAL A 125 16.42 -2.31 10.69
N ALA A 126 16.74 -2.39 11.98
CA ALA A 126 15.75 -2.56 13.03
C ALA A 126 14.76 -1.38 13.10
N LEU A 127 15.26 -0.15 13.02
CA LEU A 127 14.44 1.06 12.99
C LEU A 127 13.57 1.13 11.75
N ALA A 128 14.15 0.84 10.58
CA ALA A 128 13.44 0.83 9.31
C ALA A 128 12.29 -0.20 9.31
N ASN A 129 12.53 -1.39 9.85
CA ASN A 129 11.48 -2.42 9.98
C ASN A 129 10.35 -1.97 10.92
N THR A 130 10.67 -1.27 12.01
CA THR A 130 9.65 -0.68 12.90
C THR A 130 8.77 0.34 12.16
N LEU A 131 9.36 1.05 11.19
CA LEU A 131 8.65 1.98 10.31
C LEU A 131 8.06 1.32 9.07
N GLN A 132 8.04 -0.01 9.02
CA GLN A 132 7.48 -0.83 7.93
C GLN A 132 8.17 -0.64 6.56
N PHE A 133 9.46 -0.27 6.55
CA PHE A 133 10.24 -0.31 5.32
C PHE A 133 10.61 -1.75 4.95
N HIS A 134 10.58 -2.06 3.66
CA HIS A 134 11.24 -3.25 3.12
C HIS A 134 12.74 -2.95 3.01
N THR A 135 13.57 -3.60 3.83
CA THR A 135 15.00 -3.28 3.95
C THR A 135 15.85 -4.19 3.07
N ILE A 136 16.73 -3.60 2.28
CA ILE A 136 17.68 -4.27 1.38
C ILE A 136 19.08 -3.82 1.78
N VAL A 137 19.94 -4.73 2.27
CA VAL A 137 21.33 -4.43 2.64
C VAL A 137 22.23 -4.92 1.53
N VAL A 138 23.08 -4.02 1.02
CA VAL A 138 23.99 -4.27 -0.09
C VAL A 138 25.44 -4.07 0.35
N ASP A 139 26.29 -5.06 0.17
CA ASP A 139 27.75 -4.93 0.38
C ASP A 139 28.50 -5.88 -0.57
N ALA A 140 29.57 -5.41 -1.17
CA ALA A 140 30.41 -6.23 -2.03
C ALA A 140 31.18 -7.31 -1.27
N ARG A 141 31.32 -7.17 0.04
CA ARG A 141 32.06 -8.08 0.91
C ARG A 141 31.14 -9.08 1.55
N SER A 142 31.19 -10.34 1.11
CA SER A 142 30.33 -11.42 1.60
C SER A 142 30.46 -11.65 3.12
N ALA A 143 31.64 -11.38 3.71
CA ALA A 143 31.86 -11.51 5.14
C ALA A 143 31.06 -10.51 5.99
N PHE A 144 30.59 -9.41 5.40
CA PHE A 144 29.81 -8.38 6.11
C PHE A 144 28.30 -8.52 5.89
N ALA A 145 27.87 -8.85 4.68
CA ALA A 145 26.45 -9.06 4.33
C ALA A 145 26.01 -10.50 4.65
N THR A 146 25.90 -10.80 5.93
CA THR A 146 25.52 -12.16 6.39
C THR A 146 24.20 -12.14 7.18
N ARG A 147 23.44 -13.23 7.09
CA ARG A 147 22.19 -13.39 7.88
C ARG A 147 22.41 -13.40 9.38
N GLU A 148 23.59 -13.82 9.84
CA GLU A 148 23.93 -13.75 11.25
C GLU A 148 23.98 -12.31 11.75
N ARG A 149 24.54 -11.38 10.95
CA ARG A 149 24.63 -9.95 11.29
C ARG A 149 23.33 -9.19 11.04
N PHE A 150 22.58 -9.61 10.03
CA PHE A 150 21.33 -8.97 9.60
C PHE A 150 20.16 -9.97 9.58
N PRO A 151 19.79 -10.55 10.73
CA PRO A 151 18.73 -11.57 10.76
C PRO A 151 17.37 -11.03 10.34
N HIS A 152 17.15 -9.73 10.52
CA HIS A 152 15.88 -9.05 10.26
C HIS A 152 15.85 -8.24 8.96
N ALA A 153 16.93 -8.19 8.18
CA ALA A 153 16.88 -7.58 6.85
C ALA A 153 15.99 -8.42 5.92
N HIS A 154 15.12 -7.77 5.15
CA HIS A 154 14.28 -8.48 4.20
C HIS A 154 15.16 -9.12 3.12
N GLU A 155 16.08 -8.35 2.56
CA GLU A 155 17.02 -8.83 1.56
C GLU A 155 18.47 -8.51 1.93
N LEU A 156 19.37 -9.44 1.58
CA LEU A 156 20.83 -9.26 1.66
C LEU A 156 21.40 -9.54 0.29
N VAL A 157 22.08 -8.55 -0.28
CA VAL A 157 22.66 -8.63 -1.61
C VAL A 157 24.16 -8.47 -1.51
N VAL A 158 24.90 -9.52 -1.88
CA VAL A 158 26.35 -9.46 -2.01
C VAL A 158 26.69 -9.02 -3.45
N GLY A 159 27.15 -7.79 -3.60
CA GLY A 159 27.45 -7.24 -4.90
C GLY A 159 27.94 -5.79 -4.84
N TRP A 160 28.53 -5.31 -5.92
CA TRP A 160 28.91 -3.93 -6.05
C TRP A 160 27.68 -3.02 -6.10
N PRO A 161 27.63 -1.94 -5.32
CA PRO A 161 26.46 -1.07 -5.24
C PRO A 161 25.96 -0.56 -6.60
N ALA A 162 26.88 -0.20 -7.50
CA ALA A 162 26.52 0.29 -8.84
C ALA A 162 25.73 -0.74 -9.65
N ASP A 163 26.15 -2.00 -9.59
CA ASP A 163 25.52 -3.09 -10.36
C ASP A 163 24.16 -3.45 -9.73
N VAL A 164 24.11 -3.49 -8.39
CA VAL A 164 22.88 -3.81 -7.67
C VAL A 164 21.82 -2.72 -7.88
N LEU A 165 22.19 -1.44 -7.78
CA LEU A 165 21.25 -0.32 -7.98
C LEU A 165 20.69 -0.28 -9.41
N GLN A 166 21.45 -0.71 -10.43
CA GLN A 166 20.95 -0.83 -11.79
C GLN A 166 19.91 -1.95 -11.96
N GLN A 167 20.04 -3.04 -11.18
CA GLN A 167 19.10 -4.16 -11.19
C GLN A 167 17.84 -3.88 -10.39
N LEU A 168 17.97 -3.09 -9.31
CA LEU A 168 16.84 -2.66 -8.50
C LEU A 168 16.01 -1.62 -9.28
N LYS A 169 14.76 -1.94 -9.56
CA LYS A 169 13.81 -0.94 -10.09
C LYS A 169 13.52 0.08 -9.00
N LEU A 170 14.30 1.16 -8.98
CA LEU A 170 14.09 2.27 -8.04
C LEU A 170 12.86 3.06 -8.44
N ASP A 171 12.04 3.43 -7.46
CA ASP A 171 10.84 4.23 -7.61
C ASP A 171 10.81 5.36 -6.57
N ALA A 172 9.76 6.18 -6.59
CA ALA A 172 9.61 7.30 -5.66
C ALA A 172 9.43 6.87 -4.19
N ALA A 173 9.13 5.59 -3.92
CA ALA A 173 9.01 5.02 -2.58
C ALA A 173 10.31 4.36 -2.10
N THR A 174 11.39 4.46 -2.90
CA THR A 174 12.70 3.88 -2.55
C THR A 174 13.63 4.94 -1.99
N CYS A 175 14.06 4.75 -0.75
CA CYS A 175 15.12 5.53 -0.10
C CYS A 175 16.45 4.77 -0.23
N VAL A 176 17.54 5.50 -0.48
CA VAL A 176 18.89 4.92 -0.53
C VAL A 176 19.76 5.65 0.49
N VAL A 177 20.50 4.90 1.31
CA VAL A 177 21.48 5.41 2.25
C VAL A 177 22.82 4.71 2.03
N ALA A 178 23.91 5.48 1.98
CA ALA A 178 25.27 4.95 1.92
C ALA A 178 25.98 5.18 3.26
N LEU A 179 26.62 4.11 3.79
CA LEU A 179 27.28 4.05 5.11
C LEU A 179 28.77 3.73 4.98
#